data_ef8a29133734855680f7b7f1b01a3b84
#
_entry.id   ef8a29133734855680f7b7f1b01a3b84
#
_cell.length_a   1.000
_cell.length_b   1.000
_cell.length_c   1.000
_cell.angle_alpha   90.00
_cell.angle_beta   90.00
_cell.angle_gamma   90.00
#
_symmetry.space_group_name_H-M   'P 1'
#
loop_
_entity.id
_entity.type
_entity.pdbx_description
1 polymer ?
#
loop_
_entity_poly.entity_id
_entity_poly.type
_entity_poly.pdbx_seq_one_letter_code
_entity_poly.pdbx_strand_id
1 'polypeptide(L)'
;TILSNPPLKIEGSIIEKHLEKSTKVYVLGVTVGEDVEIRSEQLFKQGNYTVGLLLDAAATTAVEQVADQVNEVINTIAKKQGYKPTWRFSPGYGNWPLEIQPQLAKIIKTEMIGLQVTENYLLFPRKSVTAIIGLMPANEDIKTKRGCTSCSQQNCASRKLPEKATVNTQDGGEEEGSKTTADISGIAMKGQPIQ
;
A
#
# COMPACT_ATOMS: atom_id res chain seq x y z
N THR A 1 19.16 6.91 7.21
CA THR A 1 18.22 7.39 8.25
C THR A 1 17.32 8.44 7.65
N ILE A 2 16.03 8.36 7.93
CA ILE A 2 15.04 9.38 7.54
C ILE A 2 14.87 10.32 8.71
N LEU A 3 14.96 11.63 8.45
CA LEU A 3 14.77 12.66 9.46
C LEU A 3 13.26 12.81 9.73
N SER A 4 12.76 12.11 10.71
CA SER A 4 11.40 12.19 11.24
C SER A 4 11.45 12.42 12.76
N ASN A 5 10.32 12.59 13.40
CA ASN A 5 10.27 12.67 14.86
C ASN A 5 9.35 11.56 15.41
N PRO A 6 9.90 10.48 15.95
CA PRO A 6 11.33 10.16 16.09
C PRO A 6 12.01 9.83 14.76
N PRO A 7 13.35 9.91 14.66
CA PRO A 7 14.09 9.51 13.46
C PRO A 7 13.84 8.06 13.10
N LEU A 8 13.62 7.78 11.80
CA LEU A 8 13.39 6.43 11.29
C LEU A 8 14.69 5.88 10.70
N LYS A 9 15.24 4.85 11.31
CA LYS A 9 16.37 4.11 10.76
C LYS A 9 15.85 3.06 9.78
N ILE A 10 16.27 3.14 8.52
CA ILE A 10 15.95 2.12 7.51
C ILE A 10 17.07 1.08 7.55
N GLU A 11 16.69 -0.18 7.67
CA GLU A 11 17.57 -1.35 7.64
C GLU A 11 17.08 -2.33 6.59
N GLY A 12 17.95 -2.69 5.66
CA GLY A 12 17.65 -3.62 4.58
C GLY A 12 18.13 -3.10 3.22
N SER A 13 19.00 -3.86 2.57
CA SER A 13 19.64 -3.43 1.31
C SER A 13 18.64 -3.20 0.17
N ILE A 14 17.49 -3.90 0.18
CA ILE A 14 16.47 -3.75 -0.87
C ILE A 14 15.71 -2.45 -0.69
N ILE A 15 15.27 -2.12 0.54
CA ILE A 15 14.58 -0.86 0.82
C ILE A 15 15.54 0.33 0.71
N GLU A 16 16.79 0.19 1.12
CA GLU A 16 17.82 1.23 0.95
C GLU A 16 18.00 1.57 -0.53
N LYS A 17 18.15 0.55 -1.38
CA LYS A 17 18.23 0.73 -2.84
C LYS A 17 16.92 1.32 -3.42
N HIS A 18 15.77 0.94 -2.89
CA HIS A 18 14.48 1.47 -3.30
C HIS A 18 14.35 2.98 -3.05
N LEU A 19 14.94 3.46 -1.95
CA LEU A 19 14.92 4.86 -1.52
C LEU A 19 16.17 5.65 -1.90
N GLU A 20 17.18 5.02 -2.53
CA GLU A 20 18.51 5.60 -2.78
C GLU A 20 18.48 7.00 -3.39
N LYS A 21 17.57 7.22 -4.34
CA LYS A 21 17.43 8.50 -5.04
C LYS A 21 16.36 9.42 -4.43
N SER A 22 15.74 8.99 -3.35
CA SER A 22 14.66 9.73 -2.70
C SER A 22 15.24 10.75 -1.73
N THR A 23 14.81 11.99 -1.84
CA THR A 23 15.19 13.07 -0.90
C THR A 23 14.15 13.27 0.19
N LYS A 24 12.93 12.75 -0.02
CA LYS A 24 11.82 12.77 0.93
C LYS A 24 11.07 11.44 0.86
N VAL A 25 10.26 11.17 1.86
CA VAL A 25 9.38 10.00 1.88
C VAL A 25 7.99 10.38 2.39
N TYR A 26 6.98 9.67 1.91
CA TYR A 26 5.70 9.54 2.58
C TYR A 26 5.62 8.19 3.27
N VAL A 27 5.06 8.18 4.47
CA VAL A 27 4.67 6.95 5.17
C VAL A 27 3.15 6.93 5.22
N LEU A 28 2.55 5.81 4.88
CA LEU A 28 1.10 5.64 4.89
C LEU A 28 0.68 4.46 5.76
N GLY A 29 -0.51 4.55 6.31
CA GLY A 29 -1.21 3.47 6.99
C GLY A 29 -2.68 3.52 6.59
N VAL A 30 -3.25 2.37 6.25
CA VAL A 30 -4.67 2.22 5.90
C VAL A 30 -5.23 0.97 6.57
N THR A 31 -6.51 1.00 6.87
CA THR A 31 -7.26 -0.15 7.41
C THR A 31 -8.70 -0.10 6.92
N VAL A 32 -9.35 -1.25 6.81
CA VAL A 32 -10.80 -1.34 6.62
C VAL A 32 -11.55 -1.56 7.92
N GLY A 33 -10.83 -1.49 9.06
CA GLY A 33 -11.40 -1.67 10.40
C GLY A 33 -11.55 -3.13 10.80
N GLU A 34 -11.95 -3.36 12.06
CA GLU A 34 -12.08 -4.71 12.62
C GLU A 34 -13.46 -5.35 12.39
N ASP A 35 -14.50 -4.57 12.11
CA ASP A 35 -15.87 -5.07 11.99
C ASP A 35 -16.02 -6.16 10.93
N VAL A 36 -15.31 -6.02 9.82
CA VAL A 36 -15.31 -7.01 8.74
C VAL A 36 -14.68 -8.34 9.18
N GLU A 37 -13.65 -8.29 10.00
CA GLU A 37 -12.99 -9.49 10.55
C GLU A 37 -13.90 -10.17 11.55
N ILE A 38 -14.48 -9.41 12.47
CA ILE A 38 -15.46 -9.91 13.46
C ILE A 38 -16.63 -10.57 12.73
N ARG A 39 -17.15 -9.94 11.69
CA ARG A 39 -18.27 -10.49 10.92
C ARG A 39 -17.89 -11.77 10.18
N SER A 40 -16.73 -11.81 9.57
CA SER A 40 -16.22 -13.02 8.91
C SER A 40 -16.08 -14.18 9.89
N GLU A 41 -15.50 -13.94 11.07
CA GLU A 41 -15.38 -14.96 12.12
C GLU A 41 -16.74 -15.49 12.63
N GLN A 42 -17.72 -14.59 12.79
CA GLN A 42 -19.08 -14.98 13.17
C GLN A 42 -19.71 -15.91 12.12
N LEU A 43 -19.52 -15.61 10.84
CA LEU A 43 -20.01 -16.46 9.75
C LEU A 43 -19.37 -17.86 9.77
N PHE A 44 -18.06 -17.94 10.00
CA PHE A 44 -17.37 -19.22 10.18
C PHE A 44 -17.92 -20.01 11.38
N LYS A 45 -18.11 -19.36 12.53
CA LYS A 45 -18.68 -20.00 13.74
C LYS A 45 -20.11 -20.50 13.53
N GLN A 46 -20.87 -19.85 12.64
CA GLN A 46 -22.24 -20.25 12.27
C GLN A 46 -22.29 -21.32 11.17
N GLY A 47 -21.16 -21.81 10.67
CA GLY A 47 -21.09 -22.76 9.58
C GLY A 47 -21.29 -22.17 8.17
N ASN A 48 -21.40 -20.84 8.06
CA ASN A 48 -21.54 -20.12 6.79
C ASN A 48 -20.18 -19.88 6.13
N TYR A 49 -19.42 -20.94 5.88
CA TYR A 49 -18.02 -20.87 5.44
C TYR A 49 -17.83 -20.12 4.14
N THR A 50 -18.68 -20.38 3.15
CA THR A 50 -18.59 -19.72 1.83
C THR A 50 -18.72 -18.21 1.95
N VAL A 51 -19.74 -17.74 2.69
CA VAL A 51 -19.97 -16.30 2.86
C VAL A 51 -18.86 -15.66 3.69
N GLY A 52 -18.38 -16.34 4.74
CA GLY A 52 -17.26 -15.90 5.55
C GLY A 52 -15.99 -15.73 4.73
N LEU A 53 -15.68 -16.70 3.85
CA LEU A 53 -14.52 -16.65 2.95
C LEU A 53 -14.63 -15.52 1.92
N LEU A 54 -15.81 -15.35 1.32
CA LEU A 54 -16.03 -14.27 0.35
C LEU A 54 -15.91 -12.88 1.02
N LEU A 55 -16.41 -12.73 2.24
CA LEU A 55 -16.27 -11.47 2.99
C LEU A 55 -14.81 -11.18 3.32
N ASP A 56 -14.04 -12.19 3.76
CA ASP A 56 -12.60 -12.03 4.02
C ASP A 56 -11.82 -11.64 2.75
N ALA A 57 -12.12 -12.27 1.61
CA ALA A 57 -11.51 -11.95 0.32
C ALA A 57 -11.89 -10.54 -0.16
N ALA A 58 -13.16 -10.15 -0.01
CA ALA A 58 -13.61 -8.80 -0.33
C ALA A 58 -12.90 -7.74 0.51
N ALA A 59 -12.72 -7.99 1.82
CA ALA A 59 -12.00 -7.09 2.71
C ALA A 59 -10.52 -6.95 2.31
N THR A 60 -9.88 -8.04 1.85
CA THR A 60 -8.51 -8.00 1.32
C THR A 60 -8.44 -7.10 0.08
N THR A 61 -9.40 -7.24 -0.82
CA THR A 61 -9.48 -6.38 -2.02
C THR A 61 -9.74 -4.93 -1.64
N ALA A 62 -10.64 -4.68 -0.69
CA ALA A 62 -10.99 -3.34 -0.24
C ALA A 62 -9.79 -2.59 0.36
N VAL A 63 -8.99 -3.22 1.23
CA VAL A 63 -7.82 -2.55 1.82
C VAL A 63 -6.76 -2.20 0.77
N GLU A 64 -6.57 -3.03 -0.25
CA GLU A 64 -5.67 -2.72 -1.36
C GLU A 64 -6.21 -1.56 -2.21
N GLN A 65 -7.52 -1.50 -2.47
CA GLN A 65 -8.14 -0.39 -3.19
C GLN A 65 -7.98 0.93 -2.41
N VAL A 66 -8.20 0.93 -1.10
CA VAL A 66 -7.97 2.11 -0.25
C VAL A 66 -6.50 2.54 -0.32
N ALA A 67 -5.57 1.59 -0.23
CA ALA A 67 -4.14 1.87 -0.33
C ALA A 67 -3.77 2.44 -1.71
N ASP A 68 -4.40 1.99 -2.79
CA ASP A 68 -4.21 2.53 -4.14
C ASP A 68 -4.75 3.96 -4.27
N GLN A 69 -5.92 4.26 -3.69
CA GLN A 69 -6.48 5.62 -3.66
C GLN A 69 -5.56 6.58 -2.91
N VAL A 70 -5.05 6.20 -1.73
CA VAL A 70 -4.07 7.00 -0.98
C VAL A 70 -2.80 7.21 -1.80
N ASN A 71 -2.32 6.17 -2.48
CA ASN A 71 -1.16 6.26 -3.37
C ASN A 71 -1.38 7.28 -4.50
N GLU A 72 -2.56 7.31 -5.14
CA GLU A 72 -2.88 8.29 -6.19
C GLU A 72 -2.92 9.73 -5.66
N VAL A 73 -3.41 9.93 -4.44
CA VAL A 73 -3.36 11.24 -3.78
C VAL A 73 -1.90 11.68 -3.56
N ILE A 74 -1.06 10.77 -3.02
CA ILE A 74 0.36 11.03 -2.83
C ILE A 74 1.05 11.34 -4.17
N ASN A 75 0.76 10.57 -5.24
CA ASN A 75 1.27 10.77 -6.58
C ASN A 75 0.93 12.18 -7.10
N THR A 76 -0.31 12.61 -6.88
CA THR A 76 -0.79 13.94 -7.31
C THR A 76 -0.07 15.07 -6.56
N ILE A 77 0.09 14.94 -5.24
CA ILE A 77 0.81 15.91 -4.42
C ILE A 77 2.29 15.97 -4.80
N ALA A 78 2.93 14.79 -4.94
CA ALA A 78 4.33 14.68 -5.32
C ALA A 78 4.63 15.36 -6.66
N LYS A 79 3.79 15.08 -7.68
CA LYS A 79 3.93 15.71 -9.01
C LYS A 79 3.83 17.24 -8.95
N LYS A 80 2.88 17.79 -8.17
CA LYS A 80 2.74 19.24 -7.97
C LYS A 80 3.96 19.88 -7.30
N GLN A 81 4.69 19.10 -6.49
CA GLN A 81 5.90 19.53 -5.80
C GLN A 81 7.20 19.28 -6.59
N GLY A 82 7.11 18.79 -7.83
CA GLY A 82 8.27 18.50 -8.68
C GLY A 82 8.98 17.19 -8.35
N TYR A 83 8.25 16.22 -7.78
CA TYR A 83 8.79 14.90 -7.43
C TYR A 83 8.16 13.78 -8.26
N LYS A 84 8.94 12.70 -8.47
CA LYS A 84 8.48 11.41 -8.96
C LYS A 84 8.40 10.44 -7.76
N PRO A 85 7.21 9.92 -7.41
CA PRO A 85 7.10 8.93 -6.33
C PRO A 85 7.58 7.54 -6.79
N THR A 86 8.18 6.79 -5.86
CA THR A 86 8.41 5.35 -6.04
C THR A 86 7.11 4.58 -5.81
N TRP A 87 7.10 3.26 -6.03
CA TRP A 87 5.96 2.45 -5.60
C TRP A 87 5.98 2.24 -4.06
N ARG A 88 4.83 1.87 -3.51
CA ARG A 88 4.71 1.49 -2.10
C ARG A 88 5.63 0.33 -1.77
N PHE A 89 6.36 0.43 -0.67
CA PHE A 89 7.18 -0.64 -0.13
C PHE A 89 6.80 -0.84 1.35
N SER A 90 6.39 -2.07 1.70
CA SER A 90 5.90 -2.39 3.05
C SER A 90 6.93 -3.20 3.83
N PRO A 91 6.97 -3.08 5.17
CA PRO A 91 7.73 -3.99 6.02
C PRO A 91 7.37 -5.45 5.75
N GLY A 92 8.35 -6.35 5.86
CA GLY A 92 8.20 -7.77 5.53
C GLY A 92 8.48 -8.10 4.06
N TYR A 93 8.57 -7.12 3.15
CA TYR A 93 9.01 -7.35 1.78
C TYR A 93 10.53 -7.32 1.66
N GLY A 94 11.06 -8.22 0.83
CA GLY A 94 12.49 -8.36 0.63
C GLY A 94 13.20 -8.68 1.95
N ASN A 95 14.11 -7.80 2.35
CA ASN A 95 14.84 -7.89 3.63
C ASN A 95 14.56 -6.69 4.55
N TRP A 96 13.43 -6.00 4.38
CA TRP A 96 12.99 -4.97 5.31
C TRP A 96 12.23 -5.60 6.47
N PRO A 97 12.78 -5.57 7.71
CA PRO A 97 12.23 -6.33 8.81
C PRO A 97 10.87 -5.77 9.28
N LEU A 98 10.02 -6.67 9.86
CA LEU A 98 8.72 -6.28 10.42
C LEU A 98 8.86 -5.46 11.71
N GLU A 99 9.99 -5.56 12.39
CA GLU A 99 10.31 -4.85 13.63
C GLU A 99 10.25 -3.32 13.50
N ILE A 100 10.24 -2.82 12.26
CA ILE A 100 10.06 -1.39 11.98
C ILE A 100 8.61 -0.91 12.16
N GLN A 101 7.61 -1.81 12.16
CA GLN A 101 6.20 -1.48 12.21
C GLN A 101 5.82 -0.53 13.37
N PRO A 102 6.27 -0.75 14.63
CA PRO A 102 5.93 0.16 15.71
C PRO A 102 6.42 1.60 15.50
N GLN A 103 7.59 1.76 14.84
CA GLN A 103 8.12 3.09 14.54
C GLN A 103 7.29 3.78 13.46
N LEU A 104 6.93 3.06 12.39
CA LEU A 104 6.04 3.58 11.35
C LEU A 104 4.70 3.99 11.94
N ALA A 105 4.06 3.11 12.72
CA ALA A 105 2.78 3.37 13.37
C ALA A 105 2.83 4.65 14.24
N LYS A 106 3.89 4.83 15.02
CA LYS A 106 4.10 6.03 15.84
C LYS A 106 4.25 7.30 15.01
N ILE A 107 4.98 7.26 13.87
CA ILE A 107 5.19 8.41 12.99
C ILE A 107 3.88 8.88 12.39
N ILE A 108 3.08 7.96 11.87
CA ILE A 108 1.83 8.27 11.20
C ILE A 108 0.61 8.31 12.14
N LYS A 109 0.82 8.00 13.44
CA LYS A 109 -0.23 7.99 14.47
C LYS A 109 -1.41 7.08 14.08
N THR A 110 -1.10 5.82 13.82
CA THR A 110 -2.10 4.84 13.35
C THR A 110 -3.24 4.61 14.32
N GLU A 111 -3.07 4.93 15.60
CA GLU A 111 -4.12 4.91 16.61
C GLU A 111 -5.34 5.78 16.24
N MET A 112 -5.14 6.83 15.42
CA MET A 112 -6.23 7.71 14.96
C MET A 112 -7.19 7.03 13.99
N ILE A 113 -6.77 5.92 13.38
CA ILE A 113 -7.58 5.11 12.45
C ILE A 113 -7.86 3.71 13.02
N GLY A 114 -7.62 3.50 14.33
CA GLY A 114 -7.81 2.20 14.98
C GLY A 114 -6.83 1.11 14.57
N LEU A 115 -5.71 1.47 13.92
CA LEU A 115 -4.67 0.53 13.52
C LEU A 115 -3.59 0.44 14.58
N GLN A 116 -3.30 -0.78 15.04
CA GLN A 116 -2.32 -1.10 16.05
C GLN A 116 -1.27 -2.08 15.52
N VAL A 117 -0.14 -2.16 16.20
CA VAL A 117 0.91 -3.16 15.94
C VAL A 117 0.97 -4.11 17.12
N THR A 118 0.87 -5.40 16.87
CA THR A 118 0.94 -6.45 17.89
C THR A 118 2.37 -6.67 18.39
N GLU A 119 2.53 -7.43 19.47
CA GLU A 119 3.85 -7.81 20.01
C GLU A 119 4.72 -8.57 18.98
N ASN A 120 4.10 -9.26 18.03
CA ASN A 120 4.77 -9.96 16.94
C ASN A 120 4.93 -9.09 15.67
N TYR A 121 4.83 -7.77 15.80
CA TYR A 121 4.97 -6.78 14.72
C TYR A 121 3.93 -6.92 13.58
N LEU A 122 2.81 -7.61 13.83
CA LEU A 122 1.71 -7.71 12.89
C LEU A 122 0.73 -6.55 13.06
N LEU A 123 0.07 -6.18 11.98
CA LEU A 123 -0.97 -5.14 12.02
C LEU A 123 -2.29 -5.72 12.54
N PHE A 124 -2.98 -4.95 13.37
CA PHE A 124 -4.35 -5.21 13.81
C PHE A 124 -5.19 -3.95 13.65
N PRO A 125 -6.36 -4.00 12.99
CA PRO A 125 -6.95 -5.15 12.30
C PRO A 125 -6.05 -5.73 11.18
N ARG A 126 -6.22 -7.02 10.85
CA ARG A 126 -5.36 -7.72 9.85
C ARG A 126 -5.49 -7.16 8.43
N LYS A 127 -6.68 -6.65 8.09
CA LYS A 127 -6.93 -6.00 6.80
C LYS A 127 -6.45 -4.55 6.85
N SER A 128 -5.14 -4.42 7.01
CA SER A 128 -4.43 -3.15 7.13
C SER A 128 -3.12 -3.20 6.35
N VAL A 129 -2.65 -2.04 5.91
CA VAL A 129 -1.37 -1.90 5.20
C VAL A 129 -0.63 -0.70 5.77
N THR A 130 0.66 -0.86 6.02
CA THR A 130 1.60 0.24 6.20
C THR A 130 2.64 0.19 5.10
N ALA A 131 3.07 1.33 4.60
CA ALA A 131 4.07 1.39 3.54
C ALA A 131 4.82 2.72 3.55
N ILE A 132 5.96 2.71 2.85
CA ILE A 132 6.75 3.90 2.54
C ILE A 132 6.77 4.14 1.04
N ILE A 133 6.75 5.40 0.63
CA ILE A 133 6.89 5.85 -0.75
C ILE A 133 8.01 6.88 -0.78
N GLY A 134 9.06 6.62 -1.54
CA GLY A 134 10.13 7.58 -1.76
C GLY A 134 9.71 8.65 -2.75
N LEU A 135 10.21 9.87 -2.57
CA LEU A 135 10.04 11.01 -3.47
C LEU A 135 11.39 11.38 -4.06
N MET A 136 11.56 11.11 -5.33
CA MET A 136 12.75 11.48 -6.09
C MET A 136 12.54 12.83 -6.81
N PRO A 137 13.56 13.67 -6.96
CA PRO A 137 13.49 14.84 -7.84
C PRO A 137 13.05 14.45 -9.25
N ALA A 138 12.25 15.30 -9.91
CA ALA A 138 11.63 14.96 -11.20
C ALA A 138 12.64 14.73 -12.35
N ASN A 139 13.87 15.23 -12.21
CA ASN A 139 14.99 15.02 -13.14
C ASN A 139 15.68 13.67 -12.99
N GLU A 140 15.38 12.90 -11.95
CA GLU A 140 15.93 11.56 -11.76
C GLU A 140 15.15 10.50 -12.52
N ASP A 141 15.84 9.47 -13.04
CA ASP A 141 15.22 8.36 -13.74
C ASP A 141 14.99 7.15 -12.82
N ILE A 142 13.78 6.61 -12.88
CA ILE A 142 13.44 5.36 -12.20
C ILE A 142 13.97 4.19 -13.03
N LYS A 143 15.11 3.61 -12.65
CA LYS A 143 15.68 2.43 -13.31
C LYS A 143 14.97 1.12 -12.96
N THR A 144 14.14 1.11 -11.92
CA THR A 144 13.49 -0.11 -11.43
C THR A 144 12.08 -0.24 -11.99
N LYS A 145 11.85 -1.29 -12.78
CA LYS A 145 10.51 -1.66 -13.25
C LYS A 145 9.79 -2.41 -12.13
N ARG A 146 8.53 -2.04 -11.86
CA ARG A 146 7.66 -2.73 -10.90
C ARG A 146 7.11 -4.02 -11.52
N GLY A 147 6.93 -5.04 -10.68
CA GLY A 147 6.15 -6.23 -11.01
C GLY A 147 6.96 -7.39 -11.56
N CYS A 148 6.27 -8.32 -12.22
CA CYS A 148 6.83 -9.59 -12.66
C CYS A 148 7.98 -9.46 -13.67
N THR A 149 8.07 -8.36 -14.39
CA THR A 149 9.13 -8.10 -15.37
C THR A 149 10.50 -7.85 -14.75
N SER A 150 10.55 -7.44 -13.48
CA SER A 150 11.79 -7.20 -12.73
C SER A 150 12.04 -8.23 -11.62
N CYS A 151 11.13 -9.19 -11.45
CA CYS A 151 11.22 -10.20 -10.42
C CYS A 151 12.11 -11.36 -10.84
N SER A 152 13.09 -11.70 -10.01
CA SER A 152 14.03 -12.82 -10.26
C SER A 152 13.43 -14.21 -10.06
N GLN A 153 12.26 -14.31 -9.43
CA GLN A 153 11.60 -15.59 -9.16
C GLN A 153 10.96 -16.16 -10.43
N GLN A 154 11.57 -17.19 -11.00
CA GLN A 154 11.11 -17.78 -12.27
C GLN A 154 9.87 -18.67 -12.10
N ASN A 155 9.81 -19.48 -11.03
CA ASN A 155 8.70 -20.42 -10.75
C ASN A 155 7.68 -19.83 -9.78
N CYS A 156 7.06 -18.70 -10.16
CA CYS A 156 6.05 -18.03 -9.35
C CYS A 156 4.64 -18.34 -9.90
N ALA A 157 3.80 -19.01 -9.10
CA ALA A 157 2.41 -19.32 -9.46
C ALA A 157 1.56 -18.05 -9.71
N SER A 158 1.96 -16.92 -9.10
CA SER A 158 1.27 -15.63 -9.24
C SER A 158 1.91 -14.71 -10.29
N ARG A 159 2.84 -15.23 -11.13
CA ARG A 159 3.47 -14.41 -12.16
C ARG A 159 2.44 -13.95 -13.19
N LYS A 160 2.26 -12.64 -13.30
CA LYS A 160 1.45 -12.04 -14.37
C LYS A 160 2.23 -12.08 -15.67
N LEU A 161 1.66 -12.70 -16.68
CA LEU A 161 2.20 -12.60 -18.04
C LEU A 161 2.07 -11.15 -18.54
N PRO A 162 3.01 -10.66 -19.39
CA PRO A 162 2.84 -9.36 -20.02
C PRO A 162 1.51 -9.37 -20.78
N GLU A 163 0.67 -8.35 -20.55
CA GLU A 163 -0.53 -8.15 -21.38
C GLU A 163 -0.08 -8.11 -22.83
N LYS A 164 -0.60 -9.03 -23.64
CA LYS A 164 -0.44 -8.96 -25.10
C LYS A 164 -1.04 -7.62 -25.50
N ALA A 165 -0.26 -6.79 -26.18
CA ALA A 165 -0.74 -5.56 -26.77
C ALA A 165 -2.03 -5.90 -27.54
N THR A 166 -3.17 -5.47 -27.02
CA THR A 166 -4.45 -5.58 -27.70
C THR A 166 -4.34 -4.72 -28.94
N VAL A 167 -4.32 -5.38 -30.09
CA VAL A 167 -4.51 -4.71 -31.38
C VAL A 167 -5.88 -4.05 -31.29
N ASN A 168 -5.90 -2.71 -31.34
CA ASN A 168 -7.12 -1.92 -31.44
C ASN A 168 -7.91 -2.33 -32.68
N THR A 169 -8.90 -3.18 -32.53
CA THR A 169 -10.05 -3.22 -33.41
C THR A 169 -11.06 -2.24 -32.80
N GLN A 170 -11.22 -1.11 -33.49
CA GLN A 170 -12.32 -0.17 -33.26
C GLN A 170 -13.61 -0.90 -33.56
N ASP A 171 -14.42 -1.15 -32.54
CA ASP A 171 -15.88 -1.27 -32.69
C ASP A 171 -16.52 -0.62 -31.45
N GLY A 172 -17.42 0.31 -31.73
CA GLY A 172 -18.06 1.17 -30.77
C GLY A 172 -19.10 0.43 -29.94
N GLY A 173 -19.12 0.75 -28.67
CA GLY A 173 -20.14 0.39 -27.69
C GLY A 173 -19.97 1.26 -26.48
N GLU A 174 -20.80 2.28 -26.36
CA GLU A 174 -20.91 3.13 -25.19
C GLU A 174 -21.52 2.33 -24.04
N GLU A 175 -20.76 2.04 -22.98
CA GLU A 175 -21.30 1.66 -21.68
C GLU A 175 -21.03 2.78 -20.67
N GLU A 176 -22.09 3.44 -20.26
CA GLU A 176 -22.10 4.39 -19.14
C GLU A 176 -21.77 3.66 -17.83
N GLY A 177 -20.52 3.75 -17.40
CA GLY A 177 -20.08 3.31 -16.09
C GLY A 177 -20.38 4.36 -15.01
N SER A 178 -21.37 4.08 -14.18
CA SER A 178 -21.68 4.83 -12.96
C SER A 178 -20.44 4.98 -12.07
N LYS A 179 -19.89 6.19 -11.98
CA LYS A 179 -18.84 6.54 -11.02
C LYS A 179 -19.48 6.72 -9.65
N THR A 180 -19.47 5.69 -8.85
CA THR A 180 -19.76 5.82 -7.41
C THR A 180 -18.55 6.48 -6.75
N THR A 181 -18.68 7.76 -6.43
CA THR A 181 -17.73 8.48 -5.58
C THR A 181 -17.87 7.97 -4.16
N ALA A 182 -16.93 7.12 -3.71
CA ALA A 182 -16.86 6.75 -2.31
C ALA A 182 -16.45 7.98 -1.48
N ASP A 183 -17.23 8.25 -0.44
CA ASP A 183 -16.93 9.28 0.54
C ASP A 183 -15.68 8.87 1.34
N ILE A 184 -14.58 9.62 1.18
CA ILE A 184 -13.29 9.38 1.83
C ILE A 184 -13.13 10.17 3.13
N SER A 185 -14.22 10.52 3.82
CA SER A 185 -14.21 11.31 5.07
C SER A 185 -13.46 10.65 6.25
N GLY A 186 -13.02 9.40 6.12
CA GLY A 186 -12.26 8.66 7.13
C GLY A 186 -10.74 8.58 6.89
N ILE A 187 -10.21 9.21 5.85
CA ILE A 187 -8.76 9.14 5.57
C ILE A 187 -8.04 10.24 6.35
N ALA A 188 -7.47 9.89 7.50
CA ALA A 188 -6.57 10.78 8.24
C ALA A 188 -5.24 10.91 7.49
N MET A 189 -5.16 11.89 6.57
CA MET A 189 -3.91 12.24 5.92
C MET A 189 -3.16 13.28 6.75
N LYS A 190 -2.15 12.86 7.50
CA LYS A 190 -1.05 13.71 7.95
C LYS A 190 0.20 13.33 7.17
N GLY A 191 0.28 13.79 5.94
CA GLY A 191 1.49 13.71 5.12
C GLY A 191 2.19 15.06 5.11
N GLN A 192 3.02 15.37 6.11
CA GLN A 192 4.09 16.32 5.87
C GLN A 192 5.26 15.54 5.25
N PRO A 193 5.88 16.06 4.16
CA PRO A 193 7.08 15.44 3.62
C PRO A 193 8.16 15.45 4.69
N ILE A 194 8.67 14.29 5.03
CA ILE A 194 9.78 14.10 5.95
C ILE A 194 11.06 14.29 5.14
N GLN A 195 11.92 15.22 5.54
CA GLN A 195 13.22 15.47 4.91
C GLN A 195 14.25 14.44 5.32
#